data_593b4adc9d029fc219902f45d2cb17b8
#
_entry.id   593b4adc9d029fc219902f45d2cb17b8
#
_cell.length_a   1.000
_cell.length_b   1.000
_cell.length_c   1.000
_cell.angle_alpha   90.00
_cell.angle_beta   90.00
_cell.angle_gamma   90.00
#
_symmetry.space_group_name_H-M   'P 1'
#
loop_
_entity.id
_entity.type
_entity.pdbx_description
1 polymer ?
#
loop_
_entity_poly.entity_id
_entity_poly.type
_entity_poly.pdbx_seq_one_letter_code
_entity_poly.pdbx_strand_id
1 'polypeptide(L)'
;MYERNRSKKVELLTKVYDHAKHAYKFGFRMLTLGWSDGNTFLPVNSILLSSENKKNRVNEAKTVDKRTVGYKRRALSMQKGTIAMLELLKAAKNSSIPAKYVLFDSWFSSPSTLHAVKEIGYDVIGMVKKTPKMFFRYNGEDMSLISIYNRNKKRRGRSRYLLSVTVDVVKDGSVIPAKVVYVRNRNKRKEYLCLISTDITLSEEEIIRIYGKRWDIEVFFKVCKSYLNISKECRSMSYDAMTAHTAVVFTRYMMLSLENRESNDNRSLGELFLYFSDEMSDITWIQAFQMLLQMFRAILSDTVELSETKIDELVDAFMSAIPTVLKSRLQAV
;
A
#
# COMPACT_ATOMS: atom_id res chain seq x y z
N MET A 1 -8.41 7.05 1.42
CA MET A 1 -9.78 7.31 0.93
C MET A 1 -9.77 7.45 -0.59
N TYR A 2 -10.75 6.88 -1.29
CA TYR A 2 -10.99 7.05 -2.72
C TYR A 2 -12.09 8.10 -2.88
N GLU A 3 -11.71 9.35 -3.17
CA GLU A 3 -12.65 10.49 -3.19
C GLU A 3 -13.47 10.54 -4.47
N ARG A 4 -14.78 10.85 -4.37
CA ARG A 4 -15.75 10.98 -5.48
C ARG A 4 -16.70 12.16 -5.24
N ASN A 5 -16.15 13.34 -5.05
CA ASN A 5 -16.92 14.53 -4.67
C ASN A 5 -17.71 15.19 -5.84
N ARG A 6 -17.35 14.88 -7.12
CA ARG A 6 -17.89 15.59 -8.29
C ARG A 6 -19.27 15.13 -8.72
N SER A 7 -19.72 13.94 -8.35
CA SER A 7 -21.03 13.42 -8.75
C SER A 7 -21.66 12.62 -7.63
N LYS A 8 -22.92 12.92 -7.32
CA LYS A 8 -23.73 12.13 -6.40
C LYS A 8 -24.39 10.91 -7.04
N LYS A 9 -24.22 10.69 -8.35
CA LYS A 9 -24.82 9.55 -9.10
C LYS A 9 -23.93 8.30 -9.10
N VAL A 10 -22.79 8.33 -8.39
CA VAL A 10 -21.85 7.20 -8.33
C VAL A 10 -22.48 6.05 -7.56
N GLU A 11 -22.42 4.85 -8.12
CA GLU A 11 -22.93 3.61 -7.53
C GLU A 11 -22.24 3.33 -6.19
N LEU A 12 -22.99 2.93 -5.14
CA LEU A 12 -22.51 2.64 -3.78
C LEU A 12 -21.79 3.81 -3.09
N LEU A 13 -21.94 5.04 -3.61
CA LEU A 13 -21.31 6.21 -3.01
C LEU A 13 -21.72 6.36 -1.55
N THR A 14 -20.75 6.66 -0.69
CA THR A 14 -21.00 6.82 0.74
C THR A 14 -20.31 8.06 1.30
N LYS A 15 -20.79 8.51 2.45
CA LYS A 15 -20.10 9.53 3.26
C LYS A 15 -19.01 8.86 4.09
N VAL A 16 -17.77 9.31 3.90
CA VAL A 16 -16.58 8.81 4.62
C VAL A 16 -15.95 9.95 5.39
N TYR A 17 -15.63 9.71 6.66
CA TYR A 17 -14.89 10.67 7.45
C TYR A 17 -13.40 10.66 7.06
N ASP A 18 -12.90 11.81 6.64
CA ASP A 18 -11.49 12.04 6.33
C ASP A 18 -10.77 12.56 7.58
N HIS A 19 -9.97 11.68 8.21
CA HIS A 19 -9.24 12.00 9.44
C HIS A 19 -8.16 13.08 9.24
N ALA A 20 -7.62 13.23 8.04
CA ALA A 20 -6.61 14.25 7.76
C ALA A 20 -7.21 15.65 7.62
N LYS A 21 -8.45 15.73 7.12
CA LYS A 21 -9.17 17.00 6.90
C LYS A 21 -10.26 17.25 7.94
N HIS A 22 -10.44 16.35 8.91
CA HIS A 22 -11.47 16.41 9.94
C HIS A 22 -12.89 16.69 9.40
N ALA A 23 -13.22 16.15 8.23
CA ALA A 23 -14.47 16.42 7.53
C ALA A 23 -15.04 15.16 6.85
N TYR A 24 -16.37 15.13 6.68
CA TYR A 24 -17.02 14.12 5.85
C TYR A 24 -16.89 14.47 4.37
N LYS A 25 -16.54 13.46 3.57
CA LYS A 25 -16.45 13.54 2.11
C LYS A 25 -17.21 12.41 1.46
N PHE A 26 -17.54 12.58 0.19
CA PHE A 26 -18.12 11.52 -0.63
C PHE A 26 -17.02 10.66 -1.26
N GLY A 27 -17.18 9.35 -1.18
CA GLY A 27 -16.22 8.40 -1.73
C GLY A 27 -16.32 7.03 -1.10
N PHE A 28 -15.17 6.34 -1.02
CA PHE A 28 -15.05 4.99 -0.49
C PHE A 28 -13.83 4.91 0.43
N ARG A 29 -13.89 4.02 1.41
CA ARG A 29 -12.68 3.56 2.10
C ARG A 29 -12.04 2.49 1.22
N MET A 30 -10.83 2.73 0.76
CA MET A 30 -10.07 1.72 0.02
C MET A 30 -9.33 0.85 1.03
N LEU A 31 -9.74 -0.42 1.09
CA LEU A 31 -9.01 -1.45 1.82
C LEU A 31 -8.14 -2.20 0.82
N THR A 32 -6.85 -2.25 1.07
CA THR A 32 -5.87 -2.89 0.20
C THR A 32 -5.07 -3.91 0.98
N LEU A 33 -4.94 -5.09 0.43
CA LEU A 33 -3.99 -6.09 0.85
C LEU A 33 -2.75 -5.99 -0.03
N GLY A 34 -1.59 -5.81 0.60
CA GLY A 34 -0.30 -5.82 -0.07
C GLY A 34 0.58 -6.93 0.45
N TRP A 35 1.53 -7.33 -0.35
CA TRP A 35 2.60 -8.25 -0.01
C TRP A 35 3.95 -7.53 -0.04
N SER A 36 4.84 -7.90 0.86
CA SER A 36 6.22 -7.37 0.88
C SER A 36 7.19 -8.46 1.29
N ASP A 37 8.31 -8.55 0.58
CA ASP A 37 9.48 -9.35 0.97
C ASP A 37 10.42 -8.60 1.91
N GLY A 38 10.07 -7.37 2.28
CA GLY A 38 10.87 -6.46 3.09
C GLY A 38 11.67 -5.43 2.29
N ASN A 39 11.76 -5.57 0.96
CA ASN A 39 12.42 -4.64 0.04
C ASN A 39 11.42 -4.08 -0.98
N THR A 40 10.57 -4.92 -1.53
CA THR A 40 9.57 -4.56 -2.54
C THR A 40 8.17 -4.74 -1.96
N PHE A 41 7.29 -3.76 -2.18
CA PHE A 41 5.88 -3.83 -1.84
C PHE A 41 5.05 -4.00 -3.11
N LEU A 42 4.15 -4.99 -3.13
CA LEU A 42 3.23 -5.24 -4.24
C LEU A 42 1.78 -5.28 -3.73
N PRO A 43 0.85 -4.50 -4.33
CA PRO A 43 -0.57 -4.61 -4.01
C PRO A 43 -1.13 -5.93 -4.56
N VAL A 44 -1.72 -6.76 -3.70
CA VAL A 44 -2.26 -8.07 -4.07
C VAL A 44 -3.74 -7.99 -4.42
N ASN A 45 -4.52 -7.31 -3.58
CA ASN A 45 -5.96 -7.20 -3.76
C ASN A 45 -6.52 -5.96 -3.07
N SER A 46 -7.68 -5.49 -3.51
CA SER A 46 -8.33 -4.34 -2.88
C SER A 46 -9.83 -4.36 -3.03
N ILE A 47 -10.50 -3.60 -2.16
CA ILE A 47 -11.93 -3.35 -2.24
C ILE A 47 -12.23 -1.90 -1.90
N LEU A 48 -13.15 -1.30 -2.64
CA LEU A 48 -13.72 0.00 -2.34
C LEU A 48 -14.91 -0.19 -1.40
N LEU A 49 -14.68 0.03 -0.10
CA LEU A 49 -15.72 -0.14 0.91
C LEU A 49 -16.68 1.04 0.89
N SER A 50 -17.95 0.72 0.75
CA SER A 50 -19.07 1.60 1.02
C SER A 50 -19.41 1.58 2.53
N SER A 51 -20.66 1.59 2.91
CA SER A 51 -21.08 1.50 4.29
C SER A 51 -22.10 0.37 4.47
N GLU A 52 -21.97 -0.40 5.56
CA GLU A 52 -22.99 -1.36 6.01
C GLU A 52 -24.29 -0.61 6.32
N ASN A 53 -24.21 0.56 6.94
CA ASN A 53 -25.35 1.39 7.26
C ASN A 53 -25.88 2.11 6.03
N LYS A 54 -27.11 1.78 5.61
CA LYS A 54 -27.82 2.41 4.50
C LYS A 54 -27.89 3.95 4.61
N LYS A 55 -28.05 4.49 5.83
CA LYS A 55 -28.13 5.94 6.06
C LYS A 55 -26.87 6.70 5.61
N ASN A 56 -25.73 6.03 5.57
CA ASN A 56 -24.46 6.62 5.12
C ASN A 56 -24.26 6.48 3.62
N ARG A 57 -25.00 5.59 2.95
CA ARG A 57 -24.92 5.42 1.48
C ARG A 57 -25.80 6.47 0.81
N VAL A 58 -25.25 7.05 -0.24
CA VAL A 58 -25.96 8.02 -1.10
C VAL A 58 -26.74 7.28 -2.19
N ASN A 59 -26.12 6.23 -2.75
CA ASN A 59 -26.74 5.37 -3.74
C ASN A 59 -26.51 3.89 -3.39
N GLU A 60 -27.46 3.08 -3.80
CA GLU A 60 -27.41 1.62 -3.65
C GLU A 60 -26.65 0.96 -4.82
N ALA A 61 -26.38 -0.32 -4.67
CA ALA A 61 -25.80 -1.15 -5.71
C ALA A 61 -26.76 -1.34 -6.87
N LYS A 62 -26.24 -1.36 -8.10
CA LYS A 62 -27.02 -1.80 -9.25
C LYS A 62 -27.37 -3.27 -9.13
N THR A 63 -28.53 -3.64 -9.63
CA THR A 63 -28.93 -5.03 -9.75
C THR A 63 -28.08 -5.74 -10.80
N VAL A 64 -27.40 -6.80 -10.38
CA VAL A 64 -26.59 -7.65 -11.24
C VAL A 64 -26.81 -9.12 -10.86
N ASP A 65 -26.52 -10.05 -11.76
CA ASP A 65 -26.67 -11.48 -11.50
C ASP A 65 -25.82 -11.88 -10.29
N LYS A 66 -26.46 -12.55 -9.32
CA LYS A 66 -25.86 -12.98 -8.04
C LYS A 66 -24.67 -13.93 -8.19
N ARG A 67 -24.59 -14.64 -9.32
CA ARG A 67 -23.50 -15.57 -9.63
C ARG A 67 -22.21 -14.86 -10.03
N THR A 68 -22.28 -13.60 -10.43
CA THR A 68 -21.15 -12.83 -10.97
C THR A 68 -20.18 -12.34 -9.87
N VAL A 69 -18.92 -12.17 -10.26
CA VAL A 69 -17.89 -11.54 -9.41
C VAL A 69 -18.29 -10.10 -9.06
N GLY A 70 -18.96 -9.40 -9.99
CA GLY A 70 -19.46 -8.05 -9.77
C GLY A 70 -20.48 -7.96 -8.62
N TYR A 71 -21.39 -8.94 -8.51
CA TYR A 71 -22.31 -9.04 -7.37
C TYR A 71 -21.55 -9.28 -6.05
N LYS A 72 -20.66 -10.27 -6.03
CA LYS A 72 -19.88 -10.62 -4.83
C LYS A 72 -19.07 -9.44 -4.31
N ARG A 73 -18.44 -8.66 -5.21
CA ARG A 73 -17.71 -7.44 -4.86
C ARG A 73 -18.60 -6.37 -4.24
N ARG A 74 -19.80 -6.14 -4.81
CA ARG A 74 -20.77 -5.18 -4.26
C ARG A 74 -21.24 -5.58 -2.88
N ALA A 75 -21.59 -6.86 -2.72
CA ALA A 75 -21.99 -7.41 -1.42
C ALA A 75 -20.90 -7.22 -0.37
N LEU A 76 -19.66 -7.56 -0.69
CA LEU A 76 -18.51 -7.40 0.20
C LEU A 76 -18.21 -5.94 0.51
N SER A 77 -18.40 -5.02 -0.44
CA SER A 77 -18.15 -3.59 -0.23
C SER A 77 -19.08 -2.96 0.80
N MET A 78 -20.24 -3.57 1.05
CA MET A 78 -21.22 -3.13 2.04
C MET A 78 -21.02 -3.79 3.41
N GLN A 79 -19.99 -4.62 3.59
CA GLN A 79 -19.66 -5.25 4.86
C GLN A 79 -18.73 -4.39 5.72
N LYS A 80 -18.54 -4.81 6.98
CA LYS A 80 -17.52 -4.24 7.86
C LYS A 80 -16.12 -4.44 7.28
N GLY A 81 -15.25 -3.45 7.47
CA GLY A 81 -13.87 -3.54 6.98
C GLY A 81 -13.10 -4.76 7.51
N THR A 82 -13.41 -5.22 8.73
CA THR A 82 -12.82 -6.45 9.31
C THR A 82 -13.24 -7.71 8.55
N ILE A 83 -14.51 -7.82 8.15
CA ILE A 83 -15.01 -8.93 7.34
C ILE A 83 -14.35 -8.91 5.97
N ALA A 84 -14.34 -7.74 5.33
CA ALA A 84 -13.70 -7.59 4.03
C ALA A 84 -12.19 -7.94 4.07
N MET A 85 -11.48 -7.54 5.13
CA MET A 85 -10.07 -7.89 5.32
C MET A 85 -9.87 -9.42 5.37
N LEU A 86 -10.70 -10.14 6.14
CA LEU A 86 -10.60 -11.59 6.25
C LEU A 86 -10.87 -12.29 4.91
N GLU A 87 -11.82 -11.79 4.11
CA GLU A 87 -12.07 -12.32 2.77
C GLU A 87 -10.89 -12.06 1.81
N LEU A 88 -10.24 -10.89 1.89
CA LEU A 88 -9.03 -10.64 1.11
C LEU A 88 -7.88 -11.57 1.53
N LEU A 89 -7.71 -11.84 2.83
CA LEU A 89 -6.69 -12.76 3.34
C LEU A 89 -6.95 -14.21 2.90
N LYS A 90 -8.20 -14.69 2.97
CA LYS A 90 -8.59 -16.02 2.46
C LYS A 90 -8.28 -16.14 0.96
N ALA A 91 -8.62 -15.12 0.17
CA ALA A 91 -8.32 -15.10 -1.25
C ALA A 91 -6.81 -15.18 -1.51
N ALA A 92 -5.98 -14.44 -0.78
CA ALA A 92 -4.53 -14.49 -0.89
C ALA A 92 -3.97 -15.88 -0.51
N LYS A 93 -4.50 -16.49 0.56
CA LYS A 93 -4.12 -17.84 0.98
C LYS A 93 -4.43 -18.87 -0.09
N ASN A 94 -5.65 -18.81 -0.66
CA ASN A 94 -6.10 -19.71 -1.73
C ASN A 94 -5.31 -19.50 -3.03
N SER A 95 -4.74 -18.31 -3.25
CA SER A 95 -3.86 -18.02 -4.40
C SER A 95 -2.39 -18.31 -4.09
N SER A 96 -2.09 -19.00 -2.99
CA SER A 96 -0.74 -19.41 -2.59
C SER A 96 0.26 -18.23 -2.48
N ILE A 97 -0.20 -17.03 -2.12
CA ILE A 97 0.69 -15.89 -1.88
C ILE A 97 1.60 -16.21 -0.68
N PRO A 98 2.95 -16.24 -0.87
CA PRO A 98 3.88 -16.66 0.17
C PRO A 98 3.99 -15.57 1.24
N ALA A 99 3.37 -15.79 2.40
CA ALA A 99 3.47 -14.91 3.55
C ALA A 99 3.31 -15.70 4.84
N LYS A 100 4.07 -15.33 5.86
CA LYS A 100 3.96 -15.87 7.22
C LYS A 100 3.15 -14.94 8.11
N TYR A 101 3.36 -13.63 8.00
CA TYR A 101 2.81 -12.63 8.88
C TYR A 101 1.81 -11.72 8.17
N VAL A 102 0.74 -11.35 8.88
CA VAL A 102 -0.16 -10.26 8.50
C VAL A 102 0.13 -9.06 9.38
N LEU A 103 0.39 -7.91 8.76
CA LEU A 103 0.66 -6.65 9.45
C LEU A 103 -0.53 -5.71 9.30
N PHE A 104 -1.01 -5.16 10.40
CA PHE A 104 -2.08 -4.15 10.35
C PHE A 104 -1.99 -3.15 11.52
N ASP A 105 -2.67 -2.05 11.38
CA ASP A 105 -2.76 -1.03 12.40
C ASP A 105 -3.76 -1.40 13.51
N SER A 106 -3.89 -0.50 14.47
CA SER A 106 -4.76 -0.72 15.63
C SER A 106 -6.26 -0.82 15.31
N TRP A 107 -6.66 -0.57 14.08
CA TRP A 107 -8.06 -0.68 13.68
C TRP A 107 -8.54 -2.14 13.59
N PHE A 108 -7.62 -3.04 13.24
CA PHE A 108 -7.91 -4.47 13.03
C PHE A 108 -7.45 -5.38 14.18
N SER A 109 -6.89 -4.83 15.27
CA SER A 109 -6.23 -5.62 16.33
C SER A 109 -7.18 -6.04 17.47
N SER A 110 -8.41 -6.40 17.17
CA SER A 110 -9.30 -6.98 18.19
C SER A 110 -8.98 -8.46 18.45
N PRO A 111 -9.21 -9.00 19.66
CA PRO A 111 -9.04 -10.42 19.94
C PRO A 111 -9.71 -11.33 18.92
N SER A 112 -10.95 -11.02 18.51
CA SER A 112 -11.69 -11.78 17.51
C SER A 112 -11.01 -11.75 16.13
N THR A 113 -10.38 -10.64 15.74
CA THR A 113 -9.65 -10.56 14.48
C THR A 113 -8.37 -11.39 14.54
N LEU A 114 -7.64 -11.36 15.66
CA LEU A 114 -6.43 -12.16 15.84
C LEU A 114 -6.73 -13.66 15.69
N HIS A 115 -7.80 -14.14 16.32
CA HIS A 115 -8.25 -15.53 16.16
C HIS A 115 -8.59 -15.85 14.69
N ALA A 116 -9.41 -15.04 14.04
CA ALA A 116 -9.82 -15.27 12.65
C ALA A 116 -8.64 -15.30 11.67
N VAL A 117 -7.61 -14.48 11.87
CA VAL A 117 -6.41 -14.49 11.05
C VAL A 117 -5.57 -15.76 11.31
N LYS A 118 -5.46 -16.22 12.55
CA LYS A 118 -4.81 -17.50 12.88
C LYS A 118 -5.52 -18.69 12.26
N GLU A 119 -6.85 -18.70 12.26
CA GLU A 119 -7.67 -19.75 11.63
C GLU A 119 -7.44 -19.82 10.10
N ILE A 120 -7.15 -18.69 9.44
CA ILE A 120 -6.75 -18.65 8.02
C ILE A 120 -5.34 -19.24 7.82
N GLY A 121 -4.54 -19.34 8.88
CA GLY A 121 -3.18 -19.91 8.87
C GLY A 121 -2.08 -18.87 8.67
N TYR A 122 -2.29 -17.65 9.15
CA TYR A 122 -1.26 -16.61 9.26
C TYR A 122 -0.98 -16.24 10.71
N ASP A 123 0.25 -15.84 10.99
CA ASP A 123 0.58 -15.12 12.20
C ASP A 123 0.31 -13.63 12.06
N VAL A 124 0.05 -12.97 13.17
CA VAL A 124 -0.24 -11.54 13.20
C VAL A 124 0.89 -10.79 13.90
N ILE A 125 1.30 -9.66 13.33
CA ILE A 125 2.05 -8.63 14.03
C ILE A 125 1.30 -7.31 13.83
N GLY A 126 0.65 -6.81 14.90
CA GLY A 126 -0.21 -5.64 14.81
C GLY A 126 0.01 -4.64 15.93
N MET A 127 -0.42 -3.39 15.70
CA MET A 127 -0.51 -2.41 16.78
C MET A 127 -1.86 -2.54 17.47
N VAL A 128 -1.88 -2.54 18.80
CA VAL A 128 -3.11 -2.67 19.59
C VAL A 128 -3.48 -1.33 20.22
N LYS A 129 -4.77 -1.00 20.20
CA LYS A 129 -5.29 0.19 20.89
C LYS A 129 -5.17 0.06 22.39
N LYS A 130 -4.64 1.09 23.03
CA LYS A 130 -4.68 1.24 24.50
C LYS A 130 -6.08 1.68 24.92
N THR A 131 -6.94 0.74 25.21
CA THR A 131 -8.31 1.01 25.67
C THR A 131 -8.62 0.18 26.90
N PRO A 132 -9.36 0.71 27.90
CA PRO A 132 -9.79 -0.06 29.05
C PRO A 132 -10.86 -1.11 28.73
N LYS A 133 -11.39 -1.11 27.49
CA LYS A 133 -12.47 -2.01 27.04
C LYS A 133 -11.95 -3.28 26.34
N MET A 134 -10.65 -3.45 26.18
CA MET A 134 -10.03 -4.61 25.52
C MET A 134 -9.15 -5.33 26.54
N PHE A 135 -9.43 -6.60 26.77
CA PHE A 135 -8.78 -7.42 27.77
C PHE A 135 -7.97 -8.54 27.13
N PHE A 136 -6.90 -8.89 27.82
CA PHE A 136 -6.04 -10.01 27.53
C PHE A 136 -5.80 -10.75 28.84
N ARG A 137 -5.70 -12.06 28.81
CA ARG A 137 -5.41 -12.82 30.02
C ARG A 137 -3.90 -12.78 30.31
N TYR A 138 -3.57 -12.24 31.47
CA TYR A 138 -2.19 -12.12 31.94
C TYR A 138 -2.09 -12.64 33.37
N ASN A 139 -1.24 -13.66 33.59
CA ASN A 139 -1.12 -14.37 34.88
C ASN A 139 -2.47 -14.88 35.44
N GLY A 140 -3.35 -15.37 34.55
CA GLY A 140 -4.65 -15.89 34.91
C GLY A 140 -5.78 -14.86 35.08
N GLU A 141 -5.46 -13.55 35.02
CA GLU A 141 -6.41 -12.45 35.18
C GLU A 141 -6.68 -11.73 33.84
N ASP A 142 -7.92 -11.36 33.55
CA ASP A 142 -8.27 -10.57 32.39
C ASP A 142 -7.95 -9.09 32.64
N MET A 143 -6.92 -8.56 31.97
CA MET A 143 -6.37 -7.23 32.18
C MET A 143 -6.28 -6.44 30.88
N SER A 144 -6.49 -5.12 30.97
CA SER A 144 -6.19 -4.21 29.85
C SER A 144 -4.69 -4.05 29.69
N LEU A 145 -4.24 -3.70 28.47
CA LEU A 145 -2.81 -3.43 28.20
C LEU A 145 -2.27 -2.29 29.09
N ILE A 146 -3.10 -1.33 29.47
CA ILE A 146 -2.73 -0.25 30.39
C ILE A 146 -2.47 -0.80 31.79
N SER A 147 -3.34 -1.68 32.28
CA SER A 147 -3.20 -2.30 33.61
C SER A 147 -1.96 -3.21 33.65
N ILE A 148 -1.73 -4.02 32.63
CA ILE A 148 -0.53 -4.85 32.47
C ILE A 148 0.73 -3.99 32.50
N TYR A 149 0.74 -2.88 31.73
CA TYR A 149 1.87 -1.96 31.71
C TYR A 149 2.15 -1.38 33.11
N ASN A 150 1.12 -0.93 33.83
CA ASN A 150 1.28 -0.31 35.15
C ASN A 150 1.77 -1.31 36.21
N ARG A 151 1.34 -2.55 36.15
CA ARG A 151 1.69 -3.63 37.10
C ARG A 151 3.14 -4.10 36.97
N ASN A 152 3.76 -3.95 35.80
CA ASN A 152 5.10 -4.48 35.53
C ASN A 152 6.20 -3.41 35.63
N LYS A 153 7.41 -3.83 36.01
CA LYS A 153 8.63 -2.99 35.99
C LYS A 153 9.07 -2.75 34.55
N LYS A 154 9.38 -1.50 34.19
CA LYS A 154 9.80 -1.11 32.85
C LYS A 154 11.32 -1.15 32.72
N ARG A 155 11.81 -1.49 31.51
CA ARG A 155 13.24 -1.36 31.18
C ARG A 155 13.64 0.11 31.19
N ARG A 156 14.81 0.39 31.76
CA ARG A 156 15.42 1.73 31.82
C ARG A 156 16.44 1.90 30.67
N GLY A 157 16.91 3.12 30.48
CA GLY A 157 17.94 3.43 29.50
C GLY A 157 17.45 3.58 28.08
N ARG A 158 18.33 3.34 27.09
CA ARG A 158 18.10 3.54 25.65
C ARG A 158 17.43 2.36 24.94
N SER A 159 16.83 1.41 25.67
CA SER A 159 16.15 0.26 25.06
C SER A 159 15.06 0.71 24.08
N ARG A 160 14.93 0.00 22.95
CA ARG A 160 13.89 0.25 21.94
C ARG A 160 12.49 0.00 22.48
N TYR A 161 12.33 -0.92 23.42
CA TYR A 161 11.07 -1.24 24.06
C TYR A 161 11.16 -1.08 25.59
N LEU A 162 10.01 -0.87 26.21
CA LEU A 162 9.87 -0.59 27.66
C LEU A 162 9.55 -1.86 28.45
N LEU A 163 8.75 -2.72 27.86
CA LEU A 163 8.24 -3.96 28.49
C LEU A 163 7.89 -4.95 27.38
N SER A 164 8.11 -6.22 27.65
CA SER A 164 7.60 -7.33 26.87
C SER A 164 6.96 -8.34 27.80
N VAL A 165 5.78 -8.82 27.47
CA VAL A 165 5.03 -9.81 28.22
C VAL A 165 4.32 -10.78 27.28
N THR A 166 4.15 -12.02 27.72
CA THR A 166 3.26 -12.98 27.06
C THR A 166 1.87 -12.88 27.69
N VAL A 167 0.85 -12.86 26.85
CA VAL A 167 -0.55 -12.83 27.24
C VAL A 167 -1.33 -13.87 26.45
N ASP A 168 -2.49 -14.27 26.95
CA ASP A 168 -3.40 -15.09 26.19
C ASP A 168 -4.51 -14.22 25.60
N VAL A 169 -4.73 -14.39 24.30
CA VAL A 169 -5.87 -13.80 23.58
C VAL A 169 -7.00 -14.81 23.67
N VAL A 170 -8.02 -14.49 24.45
CA VAL A 170 -9.15 -15.39 24.70
C VAL A 170 -10.35 -14.96 23.87
N LYS A 171 -10.98 -15.93 23.19
CA LYS A 171 -12.24 -15.75 22.46
C LYS A 171 -13.04 -17.05 22.46
N ASP A 172 -14.26 -16.99 22.93
CA ASP A 172 -15.23 -18.10 22.89
C ASP A 172 -14.64 -19.45 23.40
N GLY A 173 -13.83 -19.38 24.48
CA GLY A 173 -13.13 -20.54 25.04
C GLY A 173 -11.82 -20.93 24.34
N SER A 174 -11.56 -20.42 23.14
CA SER A 174 -10.27 -20.62 22.44
C SER A 174 -9.24 -19.62 22.95
N VAL A 175 -7.99 -20.10 23.07
CA VAL A 175 -6.86 -19.33 23.60
C VAL A 175 -5.71 -19.35 22.62
N ILE A 176 -5.18 -18.17 22.31
CA ILE A 176 -3.98 -18.00 21.48
C ILE A 176 -2.93 -17.25 22.31
N PRO A 177 -1.74 -17.84 22.55
CA PRO A 177 -0.66 -17.12 23.20
C PRO A 177 -0.14 -16.03 22.28
N ALA A 178 0.15 -14.87 22.84
CA ALA A 178 0.69 -13.73 22.09
C ALA A 178 1.71 -12.95 22.93
N LYS A 179 2.71 -12.43 22.27
CA LYS A 179 3.72 -11.54 22.87
C LYS A 179 3.32 -10.10 22.67
N VAL A 180 3.21 -9.32 23.72
CA VAL A 180 2.95 -7.89 23.69
C VAL A 180 4.22 -7.12 24.01
N VAL A 181 4.62 -6.24 23.09
CA VAL A 181 5.82 -5.40 23.20
C VAL A 181 5.39 -3.94 23.31
N TYR A 182 5.78 -3.29 24.41
CA TYR A 182 5.50 -1.89 24.67
C TYR A 182 6.69 -1.05 24.16
N VAL A 183 6.48 -0.35 23.05
CA VAL A 183 7.52 0.37 22.32
C VAL A 183 7.45 1.87 22.64
N ARG A 184 8.61 2.53 22.78
CA ARG A 184 8.66 3.99 22.97
C ARG A 184 8.05 4.71 21.74
N ASN A 185 7.14 5.63 22.00
CA ASN A 185 6.64 6.51 20.94
C ASN A 185 7.71 7.59 20.63
N ARG A 186 8.29 7.55 19.42
CA ARG A 186 9.33 8.49 19.01
C ARG A 186 8.82 9.93 18.92
N ASN A 187 7.54 10.10 18.54
CA ASN A 187 6.93 11.42 18.36
C ASN A 187 6.41 12.02 19.67
N LYS A 188 6.16 11.18 20.69
CA LYS A 188 5.61 11.61 21.98
C LYS A 188 6.31 10.87 23.11
N ARG A 189 7.38 11.44 23.66
CA ARG A 189 8.26 10.80 24.65
C ARG A 189 7.58 10.23 25.90
N LYS A 190 6.42 10.76 26.28
CA LYS A 190 5.62 10.30 27.44
C LYS A 190 4.67 9.16 27.11
N GLU A 191 4.49 8.83 25.81
CA GLU A 191 3.60 7.79 25.35
C GLU A 191 4.36 6.54 24.89
N TYR A 192 3.64 5.42 24.88
CA TYR A 192 4.12 4.17 24.31
C TYR A 192 3.09 3.61 23.33
N LEU A 193 3.54 2.76 22.43
CA LEU A 193 2.73 1.96 21.53
C LEU A 193 2.76 0.52 21.99
N CYS A 194 1.69 -0.24 21.74
CA CYS A 194 1.62 -1.66 22.02
C CYS A 194 1.62 -2.43 20.71
N LEU A 195 2.64 -3.25 20.48
CA LEU A 195 2.66 -4.22 19.39
C LEU A 195 2.30 -5.59 19.96
N ILE A 196 1.54 -6.37 19.20
CA ILE A 196 1.21 -7.75 19.53
C ILE A 196 1.71 -8.68 18.42
N SER A 197 2.27 -9.82 18.80
CA SER A 197 2.63 -10.91 17.89
C SER A 197 2.00 -12.21 18.35
N THR A 198 1.34 -12.94 17.46
CA THR A 198 0.87 -14.30 17.72
C THR A 198 1.99 -15.35 17.54
N ASP A 199 3.10 -14.98 16.91
CA ASP A 199 4.32 -15.76 16.93
C ASP A 199 5.16 -15.30 18.14
N ILE A 200 5.09 -16.07 19.23
CA ILE A 200 5.78 -15.77 20.48
C ILE A 200 7.29 -16.10 20.43
N THR A 201 7.75 -16.77 19.38
CA THR A 201 9.17 -17.16 19.21
C THR A 201 10.03 -15.99 18.74
N LEU A 202 9.41 -14.97 18.13
CA LEU A 202 10.12 -13.78 17.67
C LEU A 202 10.70 -12.98 18.83
N SER A 203 11.90 -12.45 18.65
CA SER A 203 12.46 -11.43 19.54
C SER A 203 11.68 -10.11 19.44
N GLU A 204 11.77 -9.28 20.46
CA GLU A 204 11.12 -7.97 20.50
C GLU A 204 11.62 -7.07 19.38
N GLU A 205 12.91 -7.12 19.08
CA GLU A 205 13.56 -6.38 18.01
C GLU A 205 13.03 -6.81 16.63
N GLU A 206 12.81 -8.11 16.42
CA GLU A 206 12.22 -8.63 15.18
C GLU A 206 10.77 -8.20 15.02
N ILE A 207 9.95 -8.28 16.08
CA ILE A 207 8.57 -7.79 16.06
C ILE A 207 8.53 -6.31 15.66
N ILE A 208 9.40 -5.49 16.24
CA ILE A 208 9.49 -4.06 15.92
C ILE A 208 9.95 -3.85 14.46
N ARG A 209 10.95 -4.60 14.00
CA ARG A 209 11.49 -4.51 12.64
C ARG A 209 10.47 -4.92 11.60
N ILE A 210 9.83 -6.07 11.79
CA ILE A 210 8.82 -6.58 10.85
C ILE A 210 7.61 -5.64 10.82
N TYR A 211 7.12 -5.20 11.98
CA TYR A 211 6.00 -4.23 12.03
C TYR A 211 6.32 -2.93 11.30
N GLY A 212 7.58 -2.50 11.31
CA GLY A 212 8.03 -1.32 10.57
C GLY A 212 7.74 -1.39 9.07
N LYS A 213 7.74 -2.59 8.47
CA LYS A 213 7.41 -2.81 7.05
C LYS A 213 5.95 -2.49 6.70
N ARG A 214 5.06 -2.42 7.69
CA ARG A 214 3.70 -1.92 7.47
C ARG A 214 3.66 -0.53 6.83
N TRP A 215 4.71 0.28 7.01
CA TRP A 215 4.80 1.60 6.42
C TRP A 215 4.84 1.59 4.89
N ASP A 216 5.26 0.50 4.28
CA ASP A 216 5.37 0.36 2.83
C ASP A 216 4.02 0.59 2.12
N ILE A 217 2.89 0.22 2.76
CA ILE A 217 1.55 0.49 2.22
C ILE A 217 1.21 1.99 2.19
N GLU A 218 1.75 2.77 3.11
CA GLU A 218 1.54 4.23 3.12
C GLU A 218 2.34 4.91 2.01
N VAL A 219 3.57 4.43 1.76
CA VAL A 219 4.39 4.86 0.63
C VAL A 219 3.70 4.49 -0.70
N PHE A 220 3.20 3.26 -0.82
CA PHE A 220 2.40 2.83 -1.96
C PHE A 220 1.21 3.76 -2.23
N PHE A 221 0.39 4.06 -1.22
CA PHE A 221 -0.73 4.98 -1.39
C PHE A 221 -0.30 6.40 -1.74
N LYS A 222 0.84 6.87 -1.24
CA LYS A 222 1.42 8.16 -1.61
C LYS A 222 1.73 8.19 -3.11
N VAL A 223 2.44 7.19 -3.62
CA VAL A 223 2.77 7.05 -5.05
C VAL A 223 1.50 7.00 -5.91
N CYS A 224 0.54 6.12 -5.55
CA CYS A 224 -0.72 6.00 -6.28
C CYS A 224 -1.54 7.30 -6.35
N LYS A 225 -1.51 8.12 -5.29
CA LYS A 225 -2.24 9.38 -5.25
C LYS A 225 -1.51 10.53 -5.94
N SER A 226 -0.19 10.61 -5.78
CA SER A 226 0.61 11.74 -6.28
C SER A 226 0.93 11.60 -7.75
N TYR A 227 1.27 10.40 -8.21
CA TYR A 227 1.76 10.15 -9.57
C TYR A 227 0.75 9.37 -10.43
N LEU A 228 0.13 8.31 -9.88
CA LEU A 228 -0.76 7.42 -10.66
C LEU A 228 -2.23 7.83 -10.65
N ASN A 229 -2.59 8.97 -10.05
CA ASN A 229 -3.91 9.59 -10.07
C ASN A 229 -5.10 8.67 -9.71
N ILE A 230 -4.91 7.73 -8.80
CA ILE A 230 -5.85 6.64 -8.47
C ILE A 230 -7.32 7.07 -8.25
N SER A 231 -7.56 8.29 -7.79
CA SER A 231 -8.92 8.80 -7.54
C SER A 231 -9.32 9.96 -8.44
N LYS A 232 -8.45 10.44 -9.33
CA LYS A 232 -8.66 11.65 -10.13
C LYS A 232 -9.07 11.35 -11.57
N GLU A 233 -8.47 10.34 -12.20
CA GLU A 233 -8.68 10.03 -13.62
C GLU A 233 -9.97 9.25 -13.90
N CYS A 234 -10.43 8.40 -12.97
CA CYS A 234 -11.66 7.64 -13.17
C CYS A 234 -12.89 8.54 -13.16
N ARG A 235 -13.52 8.73 -14.30
CA ARG A 235 -14.76 9.53 -14.47
C ARG A 235 -16.03 8.68 -14.39
N SER A 236 -15.93 7.37 -14.43
CA SER A 236 -17.07 6.46 -14.40
C SER A 236 -17.87 6.54 -13.11
N MET A 237 -19.16 6.32 -13.21
CA MET A 237 -20.09 6.20 -12.08
C MET A 237 -20.33 4.75 -11.68
N SER A 238 -19.85 3.78 -12.45
CA SER A 238 -20.01 2.35 -12.19
C SER A 238 -18.99 1.87 -11.17
N TYR A 239 -19.45 1.04 -10.23
CA TYR A 239 -18.58 0.39 -9.23
C TYR A 239 -17.53 -0.52 -9.88
N ASP A 240 -17.91 -1.27 -10.94
CA ASP A 240 -16.99 -2.14 -11.67
C ASP A 240 -15.89 -1.36 -12.38
N ALA A 241 -16.25 -0.24 -13.03
CA ALA A 241 -15.26 0.59 -13.70
C ALA A 241 -14.27 1.26 -12.72
N MET A 242 -14.73 1.67 -11.54
CA MET A 242 -13.83 2.17 -10.49
C MET A 242 -12.89 1.08 -9.97
N THR A 243 -13.39 -0.16 -9.85
CA THR A 243 -12.57 -1.32 -9.46
C THR A 243 -11.54 -1.65 -10.54
N ALA A 244 -11.95 -1.65 -11.82
CA ALA A 244 -11.05 -1.88 -12.94
C ALA A 244 -9.96 -0.79 -13.02
N HIS A 245 -10.33 0.48 -12.87
CA HIS A 245 -9.36 1.57 -12.81
C HIS A 245 -8.34 1.39 -11.68
N THR A 246 -8.81 0.97 -10.49
CA THR A 246 -7.92 0.67 -9.37
C THR A 246 -6.93 -0.45 -9.72
N ALA A 247 -7.40 -1.50 -10.40
CA ALA A 247 -6.54 -2.60 -10.85
C ALA A 247 -5.47 -2.12 -11.84
N VAL A 248 -5.85 -1.28 -12.82
CA VAL A 248 -4.89 -0.69 -13.78
C VAL A 248 -3.82 0.14 -13.06
N VAL A 249 -4.23 1.00 -12.11
CA VAL A 249 -3.27 1.80 -11.32
C VAL A 249 -2.33 0.90 -10.52
N PHE A 250 -2.83 -0.19 -9.94
CA PHE A 250 -2.00 -1.15 -9.20
C PHE A 250 -1.02 -1.89 -10.11
N THR A 251 -1.46 -2.26 -11.31
CA THR A 251 -0.58 -2.87 -12.31
C THR A 251 0.54 -1.92 -12.72
N ARG A 252 0.23 -0.65 -12.99
CA ARG A 252 1.26 0.37 -13.26
C ARG A 252 2.25 0.51 -12.11
N TYR A 253 1.78 0.53 -10.87
CA TYR A 253 2.66 0.56 -9.70
C TYR A 253 3.56 -0.69 -9.62
N MET A 254 3.01 -1.88 -9.86
CA MET A 254 3.79 -3.13 -9.85
C MET A 254 4.88 -3.11 -10.93
N MET A 255 4.56 -2.66 -12.14
CA MET A 255 5.54 -2.53 -13.23
C MET A 255 6.70 -1.60 -12.83
N LEU A 256 6.40 -0.40 -12.29
CA LEU A 256 7.42 0.53 -11.80
C LEU A 256 8.26 -0.08 -10.66
N SER A 257 7.64 -0.85 -9.78
CA SER A 257 8.34 -1.49 -8.65
C SER A 257 9.28 -2.60 -9.11
N LEU A 258 8.88 -3.36 -10.14
CA LEU A 258 9.71 -4.40 -10.74
C LEU A 258 10.87 -3.78 -11.51
N GLU A 259 10.63 -2.77 -12.32
CA GLU A 259 11.66 -2.03 -13.05
C GLU A 259 12.71 -1.45 -12.10
N ASN A 260 12.28 -0.80 -11.02
CA ASN A 260 13.18 -0.29 -10.00
C ASN A 260 14.05 -1.38 -9.36
N ARG A 261 13.51 -2.59 -9.22
CA ARG A 261 14.23 -3.72 -8.63
C ARG A 261 15.23 -4.34 -9.61
N GLU A 262 14.87 -4.49 -10.87
CA GLU A 262 15.70 -5.15 -11.90
C GLU A 262 16.87 -4.30 -12.34
N SER A 263 16.64 -3.00 -12.52
CA SER A 263 17.64 -2.07 -13.02
C SER A 263 18.65 -1.59 -11.96
N ASN A 264 18.51 -1.99 -10.69
CA ASN A 264 19.23 -1.41 -9.54
C ASN A 264 19.18 0.14 -9.53
N ASP A 265 18.09 0.69 -10.02
CA ASP A 265 17.90 2.12 -10.17
C ASP A 265 17.75 2.78 -8.80
N ASN A 266 18.59 3.76 -8.50
CA ASN A 266 18.56 4.49 -7.24
C ASN A 266 17.45 5.55 -7.18
N ARG A 267 16.73 5.78 -8.29
CA ARG A 267 15.60 6.72 -8.34
C ARG A 267 14.43 6.21 -7.52
N SER A 268 13.68 7.12 -6.91
CA SER A 268 12.42 6.78 -6.28
C SER A 268 11.37 6.40 -7.34
N LEU A 269 10.34 5.62 -6.94
CA LEU A 269 9.23 5.28 -7.84
C LEU A 269 8.53 6.50 -8.44
N GLY A 270 8.55 7.64 -7.74
CA GLY A 270 8.02 8.91 -8.24
C GLY A 270 8.90 9.50 -9.34
N GLU A 271 10.21 9.47 -9.18
CA GLU A 271 11.18 9.92 -10.19
C GLU A 271 11.15 9.02 -11.42
N LEU A 272 11.07 7.70 -11.24
CA LEU A 272 10.86 6.76 -12.34
C LEU A 272 9.56 7.04 -13.10
N PHE A 273 8.46 7.29 -12.38
CA PHE A 273 7.18 7.64 -13.01
C PHE A 273 7.30 8.92 -13.85
N LEU A 274 7.93 9.96 -13.31
CA LEU A 274 8.16 11.22 -14.05
C LEU A 274 9.05 10.97 -15.26
N TYR A 275 10.14 10.24 -15.09
CA TYR A 275 11.04 9.87 -16.19
C TYR A 275 10.27 9.20 -17.33
N PHE A 276 9.52 8.13 -17.07
CA PHE A 276 8.72 7.47 -18.10
C PHE A 276 7.54 8.29 -18.62
N SER A 277 7.01 9.22 -17.83
CA SER A 277 5.91 10.10 -18.28
C SER A 277 6.42 11.25 -19.14
N ASP A 278 7.57 11.80 -18.79
CA ASP A 278 8.20 12.88 -19.57
C ASP A 278 8.68 12.34 -20.92
N GLU A 279 9.19 11.09 -20.96
CA GLU A 279 9.51 10.41 -22.23
C GLU A 279 8.27 10.22 -23.14
N MET A 280 7.08 10.09 -22.59
CA MET A 280 5.87 9.72 -23.36
C MET A 280 4.90 10.86 -23.63
N SER A 281 4.85 11.91 -22.82
CA SER A 281 3.76 12.90 -22.91
C SER A 281 4.14 14.27 -23.48
N ASP A 282 5.41 14.70 -23.31
CA ASP A 282 5.83 16.07 -23.65
C ASP A 282 7.04 16.11 -24.59
N ILE A 283 7.65 14.98 -24.87
CA ILE A 283 8.76 14.92 -25.83
C ILE A 283 8.16 14.88 -27.24
N THR A 284 8.29 16.01 -27.95
CA THR A 284 8.10 15.99 -29.40
C THR A 284 9.04 14.93 -29.97
N TRP A 285 8.65 14.28 -31.06
CA TRP A 285 9.50 13.31 -31.76
C TRP A 285 10.93 13.83 -32.01
N ILE A 286 11.07 15.12 -32.18
CA ILE A 286 12.32 15.85 -32.39
C ILE A 286 13.19 15.82 -31.12
N GLN A 287 12.62 16.10 -29.96
CA GLN A 287 13.32 16.07 -28.67
C GLN A 287 13.80 14.64 -28.32
N ALA A 288 12.92 13.64 -28.52
CA ALA A 288 13.28 12.23 -28.33
C ALA A 288 14.46 11.84 -29.23
N PHE A 289 14.45 12.26 -30.48
CA PHE A 289 15.54 12.01 -31.42
C PHE A 289 16.83 12.72 -31.03
N GLN A 290 16.75 13.96 -30.56
CA GLN A 290 17.92 14.69 -30.04
C GLN A 290 18.54 14.03 -28.82
N MET A 291 17.70 13.53 -27.88
CA MET A 291 18.16 12.79 -26.70
C MET A 291 18.86 11.49 -27.10
N LEU A 292 18.31 10.74 -28.05
CA LEU A 292 18.92 9.51 -28.55
C LEU A 292 20.27 9.79 -29.20
N LEU A 293 20.42 10.88 -29.97
CA LEU A 293 21.70 11.31 -30.54
C LEU A 293 22.71 11.68 -29.46
N GLN A 294 22.29 12.38 -28.41
CA GLN A 294 23.17 12.73 -27.30
C GLN A 294 23.64 11.49 -26.54
N MET A 295 22.73 10.53 -26.28
CA MET A 295 23.07 9.24 -25.65
C MET A 295 24.06 8.45 -26.54
N PHE A 296 23.81 8.39 -27.84
CA PHE A 296 24.69 7.72 -28.79
C PHE A 296 26.09 8.36 -28.80
N ARG A 297 26.15 9.72 -28.80
CA ARG A 297 27.42 10.46 -28.70
C ARG A 297 28.17 10.14 -27.39
N ALA A 298 27.47 10.11 -26.26
CA ALA A 298 28.03 9.77 -24.95
C ALA A 298 28.59 8.34 -24.94
N ILE A 299 27.85 7.37 -25.48
CA ILE A 299 28.29 5.96 -25.58
C ILE A 299 29.54 5.85 -26.46
N LEU A 300 29.60 6.57 -27.59
CA LEU A 300 30.78 6.58 -28.46
C LEU A 300 32.01 7.19 -27.76
N SER A 301 31.81 8.27 -26.98
CA SER A 301 32.84 8.89 -26.16
C SER A 301 33.40 7.99 -25.07
N ASP A 302 32.51 7.23 -24.41
CA ASP A 302 32.87 6.40 -23.24
C ASP A 302 33.40 5.00 -23.61
N THR A 303 32.96 4.44 -24.75
CA THR A 303 33.25 3.04 -25.10
C THR A 303 34.27 2.86 -26.20
N VAL A 304 34.57 3.91 -27.00
CA VAL A 304 35.49 3.85 -28.09
C VAL A 304 36.50 4.99 -27.93
N GLU A 305 37.80 4.73 -27.91
CA GLU A 305 38.84 5.74 -27.89
C GLU A 305 38.88 6.53 -29.25
N LEU A 306 37.80 7.27 -29.50
CA LEU A 306 37.67 8.17 -30.65
C LEU A 306 37.93 9.62 -30.21
N SER A 307 38.64 10.37 -31.02
CA SER A 307 38.76 11.81 -30.79
C SER A 307 37.40 12.50 -30.96
N GLU A 308 37.17 13.61 -30.27
CA GLU A 308 35.92 14.40 -30.38
C GLU A 308 35.63 14.78 -31.86
N THR A 309 36.66 15.14 -32.63
CA THR A 309 36.52 15.42 -34.06
C THR A 309 35.98 14.26 -34.86
N LYS A 310 36.36 13.03 -34.51
CA LYS A 310 35.88 11.82 -35.20
C LYS A 310 34.43 11.49 -34.81
N ILE A 311 34.06 11.75 -33.56
CA ILE A 311 32.69 11.61 -33.09
C ILE A 311 31.76 12.61 -33.80
N ASP A 312 32.20 13.86 -33.95
CA ASP A 312 31.45 14.90 -34.69
C ASP A 312 31.27 14.53 -36.16
N GLU A 313 32.34 14.04 -36.83
CA GLU A 313 32.26 13.54 -38.22
C GLU A 313 31.22 12.41 -38.37
N LEU A 314 31.15 11.47 -37.41
CA LEU A 314 30.18 10.37 -37.42
C LEU A 314 28.75 10.85 -37.19
N VAL A 315 28.56 11.79 -36.28
CA VAL A 315 27.25 12.40 -36.02
C VAL A 315 26.78 13.20 -37.24
N ASP A 316 27.65 13.97 -37.88
CA ASP A 316 27.35 14.74 -39.11
C ASP A 316 27.04 13.83 -40.30
N ALA A 317 27.78 12.73 -40.44
CA ALA A 317 27.51 11.72 -41.46
C ALA A 317 26.13 11.04 -41.22
N PHE A 318 25.80 10.71 -39.99
CA PHE A 318 24.50 10.17 -39.63
C PHE A 318 23.39 11.17 -39.89
N MET A 319 23.53 12.43 -39.45
CA MET A 319 22.56 13.50 -39.72
C MET A 319 22.40 13.75 -41.23
N SER A 320 23.47 13.59 -42.01
CA SER A 320 23.41 13.70 -43.45
C SER A 320 22.70 12.56 -44.14
N ALA A 321 22.71 11.37 -43.55
CA ALA A 321 22.00 10.20 -44.04
C ALA A 321 20.47 10.19 -43.72
N ILE A 322 20.01 11.08 -42.85
CA ILE A 322 18.58 11.16 -42.47
C ILE A 322 17.75 11.61 -43.69
N PRO A 323 16.57 10.94 -43.96
CA PRO A 323 15.67 11.34 -45.04
C PRO A 323 15.22 12.79 -44.93
N THR A 324 15.09 13.48 -46.07
CA THR A 324 14.75 14.91 -46.17
C THR A 324 13.45 15.29 -45.44
N VAL A 325 12.47 14.39 -45.42
CA VAL A 325 11.18 14.57 -44.68
C VAL A 325 11.40 14.67 -43.16
N LEU A 326 12.42 13.99 -42.64
CA LEU A 326 12.76 14.06 -41.21
C LEU A 326 13.64 15.26 -40.91
N LYS A 327 14.60 15.59 -41.84
CA LYS A 327 15.44 16.82 -41.75
C LYS A 327 14.63 18.10 -41.67
N SER A 328 13.60 18.23 -42.52
CA SER A 328 12.76 19.43 -42.53
C SER A 328 11.97 19.65 -41.22
N ARG A 329 11.69 18.56 -40.47
CA ARG A 329 11.07 18.65 -39.14
C ARG A 329 12.07 18.92 -38.03
N LEU A 330 13.34 18.52 -38.19
CA LEU A 330 14.41 18.79 -37.22
C LEU A 330 14.94 20.23 -37.29
N GLN A 331 14.79 20.88 -38.43
CA GLN A 331 15.22 22.28 -38.67
C GLN A 331 14.11 23.32 -38.36
N ALA A 332 12.89 22.87 -38.07
CA ALA A 332 11.73 23.74 -37.80
C ALA A 332 11.53 24.08 -36.31
N VAL A 333 12.57 23.84 -35.49
CA VAL A 333 12.69 24.21 -34.08
C VAL A 333 14.03 24.92 -33.90
#